data_8c6a1eb139636586a58b009ea07c76f1
#
_entry.id   8c6a1eb139636586a58b009ea07c76f1
#
_cell.length_a   1.000
_cell.length_b   1.000
_cell.length_c   1.000
_cell.angle_alpha   90.00
_cell.angle_beta   90.00
_cell.angle_gamma   90.00
#
_symmetry.space_group_name_H-M   'P 1'
#
loop_
_entity.id
_entity.type
_entity.pdbx_description
1 polymer ?
#
loop_
_entity_poly.entity_id
_entity_poly.type
_entity_poly.pdbx_seq_one_letter_code
_entity_poly.pdbx_strand_id
1 'polypeptide(L)'
;MAAMPFFDGHSGRVHYRHWSAVGGPVVQLVFLHGMGQHTGHYHRFARGLTPAGIGVWGIDQAGHGLSEGDHPGSVAELAEDAALLTRLAEQHAPDVPRVLMGHSLGAAVSMELLMRGDSGFRGAILCGTPKTAAVQQTADALGSLEIPLLAVHGVDDRMAPIDPVREWAAGIAGLELREFDDAGHDLLHEKVHAAVTAVVRDFVLGAARP
;
A
#
# COMPACT_ATOMS: atom_id res chain seq x y z
N MET A 1 12.87 -24.44 13.80
CA MET A 1 12.67 -23.51 12.68
C MET A 1 11.42 -22.72 12.97
N ALA A 2 11.47 -21.40 12.98
CA ALA A 2 10.25 -20.61 13.05
C ALA A 2 9.39 -20.92 11.81
N ALA A 3 8.09 -21.16 12.01
CA ALA A 3 7.17 -21.38 10.90
C ALA A 3 7.18 -20.11 10.02
N MET A 4 7.23 -20.30 8.71
CA MET A 4 7.09 -19.16 7.80
C MET A 4 5.67 -18.58 7.95
N PRO A 5 5.51 -17.24 7.95
CA PRO A 5 4.23 -16.60 8.19
C PRO A 5 3.31 -16.74 6.97
N PHE A 6 2.25 -17.54 7.11
CA PHE A 6 1.20 -17.76 6.13
C PHE A 6 -0.17 -17.67 6.78
N PHE A 7 -1.16 -17.30 5.98
CA PHE A 7 -2.59 -17.45 6.30
C PHE A 7 -3.34 -18.07 5.11
N ASP A 8 -4.54 -18.60 5.33
CA ASP A 8 -5.39 -19.12 4.26
C ASP A 8 -6.13 -17.97 3.59
N GLY A 9 -5.82 -17.73 2.30
CA GLY A 9 -6.41 -16.70 1.45
C GLY A 9 -7.36 -17.31 0.40
N HIS A 10 -7.81 -16.47 -0.55
CA HIS A 10 -8.80 -16.87 -1.56
C HIS A 10 -8.30 -17.95 -2.53
N SER A 11 -7.01 -18.00 -2.83
CA SER A 11 -6.39 -18.96 -3.77
C SER A 11 -5.42 -19.92 -3.12
N GLY A 12 -5.53 -20.14 -1.82
CA GLY A 12 -4.62 -21.00 -1.08
C GLY A 12 -3.83 -20.25 -0.01
N ARG A 13 -2.65 -20.77 0.34
CA ARG A 13 -1.82 -20.18 1.39
C ARG A 13 -1.15 -18.90 0.91
N VAL A 14 -1.35 -17.84 1.64
CA VAL A 14 -0.80 -16.52 1.36
C VAL A 14 0.33 -16.20 2.32
N HIS A 15 1.52 -15.92 1.78
CA HIS A 15 2.68 -15.52 2.54
C HIS A 15 2.60 -14.04 2.91
N TYR A 16 2.96 -13.71 4.15
CA TYR A 16 3.13 -12.34 4.59
C TYR A 16 4.47 -12.12 5.27
N ARG A 17 4.88 -10.88 5.38
CA ARG A 17 6.10 -10.49 6.07
C ARG A 17 5.82 -9.32 7.01
N HIS A 18 6.35 -9.41 8.21
CA HIS A 18 6.34 -8.33 9.17
C HIS A 18 7.76 -7.82 9.43
N TRP A 19 7.98 -6.54 9.23
CA TRP A 19 9.19 -5.84 9.65
C TRP A 19 8.85 -5.02 10.89
N SER A 20 9.34 -5.49 12.03
CA SER A 20 9.05 -4.88 13.32
C SER A 20 9.67 -3.50 13.45
N ALA A 21 8.92 -2.56 14.01
CA ALA A 21 9.41 -1.24 14.36
C ALA A 21 10.48 -1.32 15.48
N VAL A 22 11.48 -0.45 15.40
CA VAL A 22 12.48 -0.31 16.47
C VAL A 22 11.83 0.38 17.67
N GLY A 23 11.91 -0.24 18.84
CA GLY A 23 11.32 0.30 20.08
C GLY A 23 9.81 0.07 20.23
N GLY A 24 9.20 -0.67 19.32
CA GLY A 24 7.77 -0.91 19.24
C GLY A 24 7.06 0.04 18.27
N PRO A 25 5.90 -0.39 17.70
CA PRO A 25 5.20 0.40 16.69
C PRO A 25 4.40 1.54 17.33
N VAL A 26 4.56 2.75 16.79
CA VAL A 26 3.64 3.88 17.03
C VAL A 26 2.57 3.94 15.93
N VAL A 27 2.81 3.28 14.80
CA VAL A 27 1.88 3.09 13.68
C VAL A 27 2.27 1.83 12.91
N GLN A 28 1.28 1.18 12.30
CA GLN A 28 1.48 0.04 11.41
C GLN A 28 1.14 0.42 9.98
N LEU A 29 2.03 0.10 9.04
CA LEU A 29 1.81 0.25 7.62
C LEU A 29 1.45 -1.11 7.01
N VAL A 30 0.25 -1.25 6.46
CA VAL A 30 -0.14 -2.39 5.63
C VAL A 30 0.22 -2.08 4.18
N PHE A 31 1.11 -2.89 3.61
CA PHE A 31 1.71 -2.63 2.30
C PHE A 31 1.38 -3.73 1.28
N LEU A 32 0.88 -3.32 0.11
CA LEU A 32 0.48 -4.16 -1.01
C LEU A 32 1.36 -3.86 -2.22
N HIS A 33 2.09 -4.86 -2.73
CA HIS A 33 3.02 -4.70 -3.85
C HIS A 33 2.33 -4.66 -5.22
N GLY A 34 3.08 -4.27 -6.26
CA GLY A 34 2.65 -4.27 -7.66
C GLY A 34 2.70 -5.66 -8.33
N MET A 35 2.11 -5.74 -9.53
CA MET A 35 2.13 -6.95 -10.35
C MET A 35 3.58 -7.42 -10.59
N GLY A 36 3.81 -8.72 -10.47
CA GLY A 36 5.12 -9.34 -10.68
C GLY A 36 6.13 -9.11 -9.58
N GLN A 37 5.74 -8.45 -8.48
CA GLN A 37 6.59 -8.19 -7.33
C GLN A 37 6.24 -9.11 -6.14
N HIS A 38 6.96 -8.99 -5.04
CA HIS A 38 6.71 -9.69 -3.79
C HIS A 38 7.43 -8.99 -2.63
N THR A 39 7.10 -9.33 -1.38
CA THR A 39 7.65 -8.69 -0.18
C THR A 39 9.18 -8.67 -0.11
N GLY A 40 9.83 -9.67 -0.70
CA GLY A 40 11.30 -9.74 -0.75
C GLY A 40 11.97 -8.56 -1.45
N HIS A 41 11.29 -7.85 -2.34
CA HIS A 41 11.81 -6.66 -3.02
C HIS A 41 11.81 -5.42 -2.11
N TYR A 42 11.06 -5.40 -1.00
CA TYR A 42 10.77 -4.21 -0.21
C TYR A 42 11.55 -4.10 1.11
N HIS A 43 12.59 -4.92 1.33
CA HIS A 43 13.42 -4.85 2.53
C HIS A 43 14.06 -3.46 2.75
N ARG A 44 14.53 -2.82 1.67
CA ARG A 44 15.14 -1.48 1.73
C ARG A 44 14.12 -0.43 2.14
N PHE A 45 12.93 -0.46 1.55
CA PHE A 45 11.82 0.42 1.88
C PHE A 45 11.42 0.26 3.36
N ALA A 46 11.15 -0.96 3.80
CA ALA A 46 10.77 -1.23 5.19
C ALA A 46 11.84 -0.79 6.20
N ARG A 47 13.14 -1.01 5.90
CA ARG A 47 14.25 -0.54 6.74
C ARG A 47 14.34 0.98 6.83
N GLY A 48 13.83 1.71 5.84
CA GLY A 48 13.74 3.17 5.89
C GLY A 48 12.63 3.68 6.82
N LEU A 49 11.67 2.81 7.18
CA LEU A 49 10.50 3.15 7.98
C LEU A 49 10.60 2.66 9.44
N THR A 50 11.11 1.45 9.65
CA THR A 50 11.12 0.80 10.98
C THR A 50 11.88 1.56 12.06
N PRO A 51 12.97 2.33 11.79
CA PRO A 51 13.64 3.15 12.80
C PRO A 51 12.77 4.32 13.31
N ALA A 52 11.75 4.73 12.54
CA ALA A 52 10.82 5.79 12.93
C ALA A 52 9.60 5.28 13.73
N GLY A 53 9.63 4.04 14.19
CA GLY A 53 8.51 3.43 14.92
C GLY A 53 7.37 2.93 14.03
N ILE A 54 7.60 2.75 12.72
CA ILE A 54 6.62 2.23 11.78
C ILE A 54 6.82 0.73 11.62
N GLY A 55 5.87 -0.08 12.11
CA GLY A 55 5.82 -1.51 11.80
C GLY A 55 5.27 -1.71 10.38
N VAL A 56 5.91 -2.53 9.55
CA VAL A 56 5.47 -2.76 8.17
C VAL A 56 4.98 -4.20 7.99
N TRP A 57 3.76 -4.34 7.49
CA TRP A 57 3.14 -5.61 7.15
C TRP A 57 2.98 -5.69 5.64
N GLY A 58 3.69 -6.60 5.00
CA GLY A 58 3.61 -6.83 3.56
C GLY A 58 3.02 -8.21 3.28
N ILE A 59 2.32 -8.33 2.17
CA ILE A 59 1.74 -9.57 1.66
C ILE A 59 2.45 -9.94 0.34
N ASP A 60 2.71 -11.20 0.11
CA ASP A 60 2.90 -11.70 -1.25
C ASP A 60 1.50 -12.01 -1.79
N GLN A 61 0.97 -11.19 -2.69
CA GLN A 61 -0.37 -11.37 -3.23
C GLN A 61 -0.47 -12.72 -3.94
N ALA A 62 -1.67 -13.32 -4.02
CA ALA A 62 -1.88 -14.61 -4.68
C ALA A 62 -1.18 -14.68 -6.05
N GLY A 63 -0.57 -15.82 -6.37
CA GLY A 63 0.22 -16.00 -7.58
C GLY A 63 1.57 -15.28 -7.61
N HIS A 64 2.02 -14.70 -6.48
CA HIS A 64 3.30 -13.99 -6.36
C HIS A 64 4.14 -14.51 -5.19
N GLY A 65 5.46 -14.37 -5.32
CA GLY A 65 6.42 -14.63 -4.26
C GLY A 65 6.34 -16.07 -3.72
N LEU A 66 6.01 -16.19 -2.44
CA LEU A 66 5.85 -17.47 -1.74
C LEU A 66 4.37 -17.87 -1.55
N SER A 67 3.43 -17.04 -2.01
CA SER A 67 2.01 -17.35 -1.98
C SER A 67 1.63 -18.35 -3.05
N GLU A 68 0.61 -19.15 -2.75
CA GLU A 68 0.01 -20.09 -3.69
C GLU A 68 -0.88 -19.35 -4.70
N GLY A 69 -1.35 -20.06 -5.72
CA GLY A 69 -2.17 -19.56 -6.82
C GLY A 69 -1.37 -19.45 -8.12
N ASP A 70 -2.01 -19.83 -9.21
CA ASP A 70 -1.42 -19.73 -10.57
C ASP A 70 -1.57 -18.31 -11.15
N HIS A 71 -2.51 -17.54 -10.63
CA HIS A 71 -2.85 -16.17 -11.05
C HIS A 71 -3.25 -15.32 -9.84
N PRO A 72 -3.09 -14.00 -9.90
CA PRO A 72 -3.45 -13.11 -8.79
C PRO A 72 -4.97 -13.09 -8.49
N GLY A 73 -5.79 -13.48 -9.44
CA GLY A 73 -7.25 -13.34 -9.33
C GLY A 73 -7.72 -11.91 -9.62
N SER A 74 -8.93 -11.60 -9.19
CA SER A 74 -9.52 -10.26 -9.30
C SER A 74 -9.01 -9.32 -8.20
N VAL A 75 -9.11 -8.00 -8.43
CA VAL A 75 -8.81 -6.98 -7.41
C VAL A 75 -9.65 -7.19 -6.15
N ALA A 76 -10.90 -7.64 -6.31
CA ALA A 76 -11.80 -7.92 -5.20
C ALA A 76 -11.30 -9.09 -4.32
N GLU A 77 -10.86 -10.18 -4.92
CA GLU A 77 -10.26 -11.33 -4.20
C GLU A 77 -8.96 -10.94 -3.48
N LEU A 78 -8.09 -10.17 -4.15
CA LEU A 78 -6.88 -9.65 -3.53
C LEU A 78 -7.18 -8.71 -2.34
N ALA A 79 -8.27 -7.94 -2.41
CA ALA A 79 -8.70 -7.10 -1.29
C ALA A 79 -9.22 -7.93 -0.10
N GLU A 80 -9.77 -9.13 -0.32
CA GLU A 80 -10.10 -10.06 0.76
C GLU A 80 -8.84 -10.53 1.51
N ASP A 81 -7.79 -10.90 0.78
CA ASP A 81 -6.51 -11.29 1.37
C ASP A 81 -5.85 -10.11 2.11
N ALA A 82 -5.93 -8.89 1.53
CA ALA A 82 -5.44 -7.67 2.18
C ALA A 82 -6.20 -7.35 3.48
N ALA A 83 -7.51 -7.62 3.52
CA ALA A 83 -8.31 -7.50 4.75
C ALA A 83 -7.89 -8.52 5.82
N LEU A 84 -7.52 -9.75 5.43
CA LEU A 84 -6.96 -10.75 6.35
C LEU A 84 -5.61 -10.27 6.94
N LEU A 85 -4.71 -9.76 6.10
CA LEU A 85 -3.45 -9.17 6.56
C LEU A 85 -3.69 -8.00 7.53
N THR A 86 -4.67 -7.14 7.23
CA THR A 86 -5.04 -6.00 8.09
C THR A 86 -5.49 -6.46 9.46
N ARG A 87 -6.30 -7.54 9.53
CA ARG A 87 -6.72 -8.14 10.82
C ARG A 87 -5.55 -8.73 11.60
N LEU A 88 -4.56 -9.34 10.92
CA LEU A 88 -3.35 -9.83 11.58
C LEU A 88 -2.53 -8.69 12.18
N ALA A 89 -2.38 -7.58 11.47
CA ALA A 89 -1.71 -6.38 11.97
C ALA A 89 -2.46 -5.81 13.18
N GLU A 90 -3.78 -5.76 13.15
CA GLU A 90 -4.63 -5.32 14.25
C GLU A 90 -4.49 -6.22 15.49
N GLN A 91 -4.56 -7.52 15.32
CA GLN A 91 -4.38 -8.47 16.42
C GLN A 91 -3.00 -8.39 17.07
N HIS A 92 -1.97 -8.07 16.29
CA HIS A 92 -0.59 -7.91 16.78
C HIS A 92 -0.43 -6.69 17.70
N ALA A 93 -1.09 -5.59 17.39
CA ALA A 93 -1.09 -4.37 18.20
C ALA A 93 -2.43 -3.62 18.04
N PRO A 94 -3.46 -3.98 18.82
CA PRO A 94 -4.84 -3.50 18.65
C PRO A 94 -5.00 -1.98 18.77
N ASP A 95 -4.23 -1.36 19.67
CA ASP A 95 -4.32 0.09 19.98
C ASP A 95 -3.43 0.95 19.06
N VAL A 96 -2.68 0.32 18.14
CA VAL A 96 -1.77 1.03 17.25
C VAL A 96 -2.48 1.37 15.94
N PRO A 97 -2.52 2.67 15.54
CA PRO A 97 -3.16 3.09 14.30
C PRO A 97 -2.55 2.42 13.08
N ARG A 98 -3.35 2.21 12.04
CA ARG A 98 -2.95 1.59 10.78
C ARG A 98 -3.07 2.57 9.63
N VAL A 99 -2.11 2.53 8.70
CA VAL A 99 -2.13 3.23 7.43
C VAL A 99 -1.99 2.18 6.31
N LEU A 100 -2.73 2.36 5.23
CA LEU A 100 -2.68 1.49 4.06
C LEU A 100 -1.76 2.09 3.00
N MET A 101 -0.98 1.25 2.31
CA MET A 101 -0.22 1.66 1.13
C MET A 101 -0.24 0.57 0.07
N GLY A 102 -0.52 0.97 -1.16
CA GLY A 102 -0.40 0.08 -2.32
C GLY A 102 0.47 0.67 -3.41
N HIS A 103 1.22 -0.19 -4.10
CA HIS A 103 1.95 0.16 -5.31
C HIS A 103 1.32 -0.51 -6.54
N SER A 104 1.02 0.24 -7.60
CA SER A 104 0.49 -0.27 -8.88
C SER A 104 -0.76 -1.15 -8.68
N LEU A 105 -0.70 -2.45 -8.96
CA LEU A 105 -1.78 -3.39 -8.63
C LEU A 105 -2.22 -3.25 -7.15
N GLY A 106 -1.25 -3.14 -6.24
CA GLY A 106 -1.53 -2.92 -4.82
C GLY A 106 -2.29 -1.62 -4.55
N ALA A 107 -2.10 -0.56 -5.36
CA ALA A 107 -2.89 0.66 -5.25
C ALA A 107 -4.35 0.43 -5.65
N ALA A 108 -4.61 -0.35 -6.71
CA ALA A 108 -5.97 -0.74 -7.08
C ALA A 108 -6.64 -1.60 -5.99
N VAL A 109 -5.90 -2.55 -5.40
CA VAL A 109 -6.38 -3.37 -4.28
C VAL A 109 -6.65 -2.51 -3.04
N SER A 110 -5.79 -1.52 -2.77
CA SER A 110 -6.00 -0.58 -1.66
C SER A 110 -7.28 0.25 -1.83
N MET A 111 -7.54 0.75 -3.04
CA MET A 111 -8.78 1.47 -3.34
C MET A 111 -10.01 0.58 -3.16
N GLU A 112 -9.99 -0.65 -3.66
CA GLU A 112 -11.06 -1.63 -3.46
C GLU A 112 -11.32 -1.88 -1.97
N LEU A 113 -10.25 -2.09 -1.18
CA LEU A 113 -10.36 -2.31 0.26
C LEU A 113 -10.95 -1.10 1.00
N LEU A 114 -10.55 0.12 0.65
CA LEU A 114 -11.08 1.35 1.23
C LEU A 114 -12.57 1.56 0.91
N MET A 115 -12.99 1.26 -0.32
CA MET A 115 -14.39 1.40 -0.76
C MET A 115 -15.34 0.40 -0.11
N ARG A 116 -14.84 -0.70 0.47
CA ARG A 116 -15.68 -1.65 1.25
C ARG A 116 -16.13 -1.09 2.58
N GLY A 117 -15.60 0.06 3.02
CA GLY A 117 -15.93 0.73 4.29
C GLY A 117 -15.26 0.05 5.49
N ASP A 118 -15.33 0.73 6.62
CA ASP A 118 -14.87 0.32 7.97
C ASP A 118 -13.56 -0.49 8.04
N SER A 119 -12.55 -0.02 7.32
CA SER A 119 -11.23 -0.65 7.32
C SER A 119 -10.36 -0.25 8.53
N GLY A 120 -10.79 0.74 9.33
CA GLY A 120 -10.09 1.26 10.50
C GLY A 120 -8.72 1.89 10.18
N PHE A 121 -8.47 2.24 8.93
CA PHE A 121 -7.26 2.97 8.54
C PHE A 121 -7.35 4.46 8.90
N ARG A 122 -6.22 5.03 9.31
CA ARG A 122 -6.06 6.46 9.62
C ARG A 122 -5.53 7.27 8.44
N GLY A 123 -5.27 6.64 7.31
CA GLY A 123 -4.82 7.25 6.08
C GLY A 123 -4.46 6.21 5.04
N ALA A 124 -4.32 6.62 3.78
CA ALA A 124 -3.90 5.72 2.72
C ALA A 124 -2.95 6.39 1.73
N ILE A 125 -2.05 5.58 1.15
CA ILE A 125 -1.04 5.98 0.17
C ILE A 125 -1.21 5.14 -1.09
N LEU A 126 -1.34 5.81 -2.23
CA LEU A 126 -1.48 5.22 -3.55
C LEU A 126 -0.23 5.54 -4.38
N CYS A 127 0.64 4.56 -4.59
CA CYS A 127 1.92 4.72 -5.28
C CYS A 127 1.84 4.13 -6.69
N GLY A 128 2.24 4.91 -7.72
CA GLY A 128 2.18 4.44 -9.11
C GLY A 128 0.78 4.01 -9.50
N THR A 129 -0.22 4.84 -9.24
CA THR A 129 -1.65 4.52 -9.43
C THR A 129 -1.92 4.12 -10.88
N PRO A 130 -2.47 2.92 -11.14
CA PRO A 130 -2.67 2.44 -12.50
C PRO A 130 -3.74 3.25 -13.24
N LYS A 131 -3.49 3.48 -14.54
CA LYS A 131 -4.46 4.11 -15.44
C LYS A 131 -5.49 3.09 -15.92
N THR A 132 -6.55 2.88 -15.16
CA THR A 132 -7.69 2.07 -15.60
C THR A 132 -8.99 2.85 -15.46
N ALA A 133 -9.98 2.54 -16.29
CA ALA A 133 -11.31 3.14 -16.16
C ALA A 133 -11.91 2.87 -14.77
N ALA A 134 -11.63 1.71 -14.18
CA ALA A 134 -12.08 1.38 -12.84
C ALA A 134 -11.47 2.34 -11.79
N VAL A 135 -10.19 2.68 -11.89
CA VAL A 135 -9.54 3.64 -10.98
C VAL A 135 -10.13 5.04 -11.13
N GLN A 136 -10.36 5.49 -12.36
CA GLN A 136 -10.97 6.80 -12.59
C GLN A 136 -12.38 6.95 -12.01
N GLN A 137 -13.13 5.84 -11.90
CA GLN A 137 -14.47 5.82 -11.30
C GLN A 137 -14.46 5.84 -9.76
N THR A 138 -13.28 5.74 -9.13
CA THR A 138 -13.17 5.73 -7.65
C THR A 138 -13.12 7.12 -7.02
N ALA A 139 -13.00 8.18 -7.82
CA ALA A 139 -12.74 9.53 -7.31
C ALA A 139 -13.78 10.00 -6.28
N ASP A 140 -15.08 9.84 -6.58
CA ASP A 140 -16.16 10.27 -5.68
C ASP A 140 -16.15 9.45 -4.37
N ALA A 141 -15.95 8.12 -4.48
CA ALA A 141 -15.92 7.24 -3.33
C ALA A 141 -14.70 7.54 -2.42
N LEU A 142 -13.51 7.75 -3.00
CA LEU A 142 -12.33 8.13 -2.24
C LEU A 142 -12.45 9.53 -1.62
N GLY A 143 -13.05 10.48 -2.35
CA GLY A 143 -13.30 11.84 -1.86
C GLY A 143 -14.30 11.92 -0.71
N SER A 144 -15.10 10.86 -0.50
CA SER A 144 -16.03 10.75 0.64
C SER A 144 -15.39 10.18 1.91
N LEU A 145 -14.16 9.68 1.83
CA LEU A 145 -13.45 9.14 2.99
C LEU A 145 -12.98 10.28 3.91
N GLU A 146 -13.22 10.12 5.20
CA GLU A 146 -12.78 11.09 6.24
C GLU A 146 -11.34 10.82 6.73
N ILE A 147 -10.47 10.31 5.85
CA ILE A 147 -9.06 10.03 6.15
C ILE A 147 -8.15 10.75 5.14
N PRO A 148 -6.94 11.18 5.55
CA PRO A 148 -5.99 11.74 4.61
C PRO A 148 -5.57 10.72 3.55
N LEU A 149 -5.47 11.20 2.31
CA LEU A 149 -5.04 10.41 1.15
C LEU A 149 -3.79 11.05 0.53
N LEU A 150 -2.82 10.21 0.19
CA LEU A 150 -1.60 10.62 -0.52
C LEU A 150 -1.44 9.77 -1.78
N ALA A 151 -1.28 10.40 -2.93
CA ALA A 151 -0.78 9.77 -4.14
C ALA A 151 0.69 10.13 -4.34
N VAL A 152 1.55 9.16 -4.61
CA VAL A 152 2.95 9.38 -5.01
C VAL A 152 3.17 8.81 -6.40
N HIS A 153 3.70 9.63 -7.32
CA HIS A 153 3.77 9.25 -8.72
C HIS A 153 5.02 9.79 -9.41
N GLY A 154 5.59 9.00 -10.34
CA GLY A 154 6.72 9.43 -11.16
C GLY A 154 6.25 10.24 -12.38
N VAL A 155 6.91 11.36 -12.67
CA VAL A 155 6.56 12.19 -13.82
C VAL A 155 6.81 11.47 -15.14
N ASP A 156 7.85 10.60 -15.18
CA ASP A 156 8.24 9.82 -16.37
C ASP A 156 7.61 8.41 -16.40
N ASP A 157 6.54 8.18 -15.64
CA ASP A 157 5.85 6.89 -15.64
C ASP A 157 5.19 6.61 -16.99
N ARG A 158 5.72 5.59 -17.70
CA ARG A 158 5.24 5.15 -19.01
C ARG A 158 4.13 4.11 -18.93
N MET A 159 3.95 3.46 -17.78
CA MET A 159 2.89 2.47 -17.57
C MET A 159 1.58 3.16 -17.17
N ALA A 160 1.69 4.15 -16.30
CA ALA A 160 0.59 5.00 -15.85
C ALA A 160 0.98 6.47 -16.03
N PRO A 161 0.81 7.07 -17.22
CA PRO A 161 1.20 8.46 -17.49
C PRO A 161 0.62 9.45 -16.48
N ILE A 162 1.42 10.44 -16.09
CA ILE A 162 1.12 11.35 -14.99
C ILE A 162 -0.12 12.23 -15.23
N ASP A 163 -0.40 12.68 -16.46
CA ASP A 163 -1.49 13.63 -16.71
C ASP A 163 -2.88 13.07 -16.33
N PRO A 164 -3.28 11.84 -16.72
CA PRO A 164 -4.50 11.24 -16.20
C PRO A 164 -4.53 11.08 -14.68
N VAL A 165 -3.38 10.89 -14.03
CA VAL A 165 -3.30 10.80 -12.56
C VAL A 165 -3.53 12.17 -11.92
N ARG A 166 -3.00 13.25 -12.52
CA ARG A 166 -3.28 14.62 -12.09
C ARG A 166 -4.76 14.96 -12.17
N GLU A 167 -5.41 14.62 -13.29
CA GLU A 167 -6.84 14.83 -13.50
C GLU A 167 -7.67 14.06 -12.47
N TRP A 168 -7.36 12.79 -12.26
CA TRP A 168 -8.04 11.94 -11.28
C TRP A 168 -7.83 12.47 -9.85
N ALA A 169 -6.60 12.80 -9.47
CA ALA A 169 -6.27 13.32 -8.14
C ALA A 169 -6.96 14.64 -7.84
N ALA A 170 -7.06 15.53 -8.84
CA ALA A 170 -7.76 16.83 -8.71
C ALA A 170 -9.27 16.66 -8.45
N GLY A 171 -9.85 15.52 -8.84
CA GLY A 171 -11.25 15.18 -8.57
C GLY A 171 -11.51 14.63 -7.15
N ILE A 172 -10.47 14.35 -6.35
CA ILE A 172 -10.61 13.73 -5.04
C ILE A 172 -10.35 14.75 -3.94
N ALA A 173 -11.38 15.10 -3.20
CA ALA A 173 -11.24 16.02 -2.07
C ALA A 173 -10.30 15.46 -1.00
N GLY A 174 -9.32 16.25 -0.57
CA GLY A 174 -8.38 15.86 0.48
C GLY A 174 -7.25 14.93 0.06
N LEU A 175 -7.15 14.56 -1.22
CA LEU A 175 -6.00 13.80 -1.73
C LEU A 175 -4.85 14.77 -2.07
N GLU A 176 -3.69 14.49 -1.49
CA GLU A 176 -2.43 15.16 -1.83
C GLU A 176 -1.71 14.36 -2.92
N LEU A 177 -1.32 14.99 -4.03
CA LEU A 177 -0.47 14.38 -5.07
C LEU A 177 0.97 14.86 -4.91
N ARG A 178 1.90 13.92 -4.73
CA ARG A 178 3.35 14.15 -4.75
C ARG A 178 3.97 13.54 -5.99
N GLU A 179 4.48 14.39 -6.83
CA GLU A 179 5.17 14.03 -8.06
C GLU A 179 6.67 13.96 -7.84
N PHE A 180 7.32 13.03 -8.54
CA PHE A 180 8.75 12.84 -8.50
C PHE A 180 9.33 12.94 -9.91
N ASP A 181 10.15 13.96 -10.15
CA ASP A 181 10.89 14.14 -11.39
C ASP A 181 11.93 13.01 -11.54
N ASP A 182 12.32 12.70 -12.79
CA ASP A 182 13.27 11.65 -13.12
C ASP A 182 12.88 10.26 -12.54
N ALA A 183 11.60 10.02 -12.36
CA ALA A 183 11.06 8.79 -11.79
C ALA A 183 9.97 8.18 -12.68
N GLY A 184 10.04 6.88 -12.86
CA GLY A 184 9.06 6.08 -13.60
C GLY A 184 8.02 5.43 -12.68
N HIS A 185 7.62 4.20 -13.05
CA HIS A 185 6.55 3.47 -12.36
C HIS A 185 6.99 2.87 -11.03
N ASP A 186 8.24 2.46 -10.91
CA ASP A 186 8.76 1.68 -9.78
C ASP A 186 9.52 2.53 -8.76
N LEU A 187 8.90 3.64 -8.34
CA LEU A 187 9.49 4.68 -7.49
C LEU A 187 10.23 4.16 -6.27
N LEU A 188 9.73 3.07 -5.67
CA LEU A 188 10.34 2.47 -4.46
C LEU A 188 11.66 1.73 -4.73
N HIS A 189 11.99 1.50 -6.01
CA HIS A 189 13.23 0.83 -6.44
C HIS A 189 14.15 1.73 -7.26
N GLU A 190 13.64 2.85 -7.78
CA GLU A 190 14.38 3.81 -8.60
C GLU A 190 15.28 4.75 -7.78
N LYS A 191 15.97 5.68 -8.44
CA LYS A 191 16.90 6.63 -7.81
C LYS A 191 16.23 7.48 -6.72
N VAL A 192 14.95 7.79 -6.91
CA VAL A 192 14.15 8.60 -5.98
C VAL A 192 13.67 7.83 -4.73
N HIS A 193 13.93 6.52 -4.64
CA HIS A 193 13.39 5.66 -3.57
C HIS A 193 13.55 6.23 -2.15
N ALA A 194 14.67 6.91 -1.87
CA ALA A 194 14.93 7.47 -0.55
C ALA A 194 14.01 8.67 -0.26
N ALA A 195 13.80 9.54 -1.25
CA ALA A 195 12.89 10.68 -1.14
C ALA A 195 11.43 10.20 -1.02
N VAL A 196 11.02 9.22 -1.83
CA VAL A 196 9.70 8.58 -1.73
C VAL A 196 9.49 7.98 -0.34
N THR A 197 10.48 7.22 0.16
CA THR A 197 10.40 6.61 1.50
C THR A 197 10.27 7.67 2.60
N ALA A 198 10.95 8.81 2.48
CA ALA A 198 10.83 9.92 3.42
C ALA A 198 9.43 10.55 3.41
N VAL A 199 8.86 10.81 2.23
CA VAL A 199 7.49 11.32 2.07
C VAL A 199 6.47 10.34 2.67
N VAL A 200 6.61 9.04 2.38
CA VAL A 200 5.75 7.99 2.96
C VAL A 200 5.85 7.96 4.48
N ARG A 201 7.08 7.99 5.03
CA ARG A 201 7.31 8.03 6.49
C ARG A 201 6.60 9.20 7.14
N ASP A 202 6.77 10.39 6.59
CA ASP A 202 6.25 11.63 7.18
C ASP A 202 4.71 11.64 7.12
N PHE A 203 4.11 11.17 6.02
CA PHE A 203 2.68 11.00 5.90
C PHE A 203 2.13 9.97 6.91
N VAL A 204 2.75 8.79 7.01
CA VAL A 204 2.31 7.72 7.91
C VAL A 204 2.33 8.19 9.36
N LEU A 205 3.39 8.89 9.77
CA LEU A 205 3.48 9.46 11.13
C LEU A 205 2.49 10.61 11.35
N GLY A 206 2.20 11.39 10.31
CA GLY A 206 1.19 12.46 10.35
C GLY A 206 -0.23 11.92 10.54
N ALA A 207 -0.61 10.92 9.74
CA ALA A 207 -1.92 10.28 9.79
C ALA A 207 -2.20 9.50 11.09
N ALA A 208 -1.14 9.07 11.80
CA ALA A 208 -1.26 8.38 13.06
C ALA A 208 -1.52 9.29 14.27
N ARG A 209 -1.40 10.60 14.10
CA ARG A 209 -1.67 11.57 15.21
C ARG A 209 -3.17 11.62 15.50
N PRO A 210 -3.55 11.76 16.79
CA PRO A 210 -4.94 11.91 17.17
C PRO A 210 -5.57 13.20 16.65
#